data_3f99d924b7491ea788c3179c277a5d76
#
_entry.id   3f99d924b7491ea788c3179c277a5d76
#
_cell.length_a   1.000
_cell.length_b   1.000
_cell.length_c   1.000
_cell.angle_alpha   90.00
_cell.angle_beta   90.00
_cell.angle_gamma   90.00
#
_symmetry.space_group_name_H-M   'P 1'
#
loop_
_entity.id
_entity.type
_entity.pdbx_description
1 polymer ?
#
loop_
_entity_poly.entity_id
_entity_poly.type
_entity_poly.pdbx_seq_one_letter_code
_entity_poly.pdbx_strand_id
1 'polypeptide(L)'
;MNFWHMQLHPSDSQAVNRDEVKRILLEKGVIGLGVQWENDRGQPQKFEKEVKVGDVVLIRSDGPLALVKVLSNCYNNQDNSVWFDLIRKVEILSLEGNFYKVQFKKKFNSNWYDSLYLPTTLEVANNSAFINFWYKTIIGKVLMDTSISLLKYKHQIILQGPPGTGKTRLAKLIAEDLIKPETIGHPEEIIDSELMKFDSTSDHIQATRKLHQRLRNDFLEQFPKERLNQLTLDKYCIGTGEENNFCWWIELGLEPLGSYFPGTSRTYQIYWKKKSQEYSKHGIVKNIIDDDEAMDVVANQLHSLVNKKMIEEASKKFGDSFILKILNTYYPDEYFPINSKDMLNHALKIFKVDYTELSPFEKNKKLYEIYLNKKTKFNLDITAFEFSNILSTNFNLKTGEDISEKNEVISQGEYQIIQFHPAYSYEDFVRGIVAETDDNGNISYNVENKVLADFAKKAQEDPNGKYVLIIDEINRANLPSVLGELIYALEYRGEPVVSMYEYGNSGREIILPKNLYIIGTMNTADRSVGHIDYAIRRRFAFVDVQPNETIIENQKAKSLFKDVDSLFKEHLSPDFQKDDVMIGHSYFLVQDDNKLKIKLDYEIKPILKEYLKDGILLESASEKIEKLKV
;
A
#
# COMPACT_ATOMS: atom_id res chain seq x y z
N MET A 1 -16.58 13.05 -15.38
CA MET A 1 -15.15 12.66 -15.31
C MET A 1 -14.72 12.28 -16.72
N ASN A 2 -13.73 12.98 -17.25
CA ASN A 2 -13.11 12.66 -18.53
C ASN A 2 -11.71 12.09 -18.28
N PHE A 3 -11.22 11.32 -19.26
CA PHE A 3 -9.83 10.91 -19.33
C PHE A 3 -9.08 11.79 -20.31
N TRP A 4 -7.89 12.19 -19.92
CA TRP A 4 -6.96 12.99 -20.69
C TRP A 4 -5.62 12.31 -20.77
N HIS A 5 -4.82 12.62 -21.75
CA HIS A 5 -3.38 12.37 -21.72
C HIS A 5 -2.62 13.67 -21.91
N MET A 6 -1.48 13.77 -21.24
CA MET A 6 -0.67 14.97 -21.24
C MET A 6 0.81 14.62 -21.29
N GLN A 7 1.56 15.26 -22.19
CA GLN A 7 3.01 15.27 -22.16
C GLN A 7 3.43 16.41 -21.23
N LEU A 8 4.02 16.08 -20.08
CA LEU A 8 4.51 17.07 -19.15
C LEU A 8 5.97 17.41 -19.47
N HIS A 9 6.24 18.69 -19.76
CA HIS A 9 7.57 19.22 -20.03
C HIS A 9 8.09 19.97 -18.81
N PRO A 10 9.20 19.54 -18.20
CA PRO A 10 9.70 20.11 -16.93
C PRO A 10 10.44 21.44 -17.10
N SER A 11 10.78 21.82 -18.34
CA SER A 11 11.50 23.03 -18.67
C SER A 11 11.13 23.52 -20.08
N ASP A 12 11.61 24.70 -20.46
CA ASP A 12 11.49 25.27 -21.82
C ASP A 12 12.21 24.45 -22.91
N SER A 13 13.03 23.48 -22.54
CA SER A 13 13.70 22.59 -23.48
C SER A 13 12.75 21.47 -23.92
N GLN A 14 12.84 21.06 -25.20
CA GLN A 14 12.11 19.91 -25.74
C GLN A 14 12.60 18.57 -25.18
N ALA A 15 13.66 18.57 -24.36
CA ALA A 15 14.18 17.38 -23.74
C ALA A 15 13.24 16.92 -22.62
N VAL A 16 12.68 15.72 -22.76
CA VAL A 16 11.81 15.11 -21.77
C VAL A 16 12.68 14.49 -20.68
N ASN A 17 12.66 15.07 -19.48
CA ASN A 17 13.32 14.51 -18.31
C ASN A 17 12.28 13.83 -17.40
N ARG A 18 12.24 12.51 -17.44
CA ARG A 18 11.28 11.67 -16.70
C ARG A 18 11.39 11.84 -15.18
N ASP A 19 12.60 11.97 -14.65
CA ASP A 19 12.83 12.11 -13.20
C ASP A 19 12.39 13.49 -12.72
N GLU A 20 12.60 14.53 -13.50
CA GLU A 20 12.13 15.88 -13.17
C GLU A 20 10.60 15.95 -13.19
N VAL A 21 9.94 15.31 -14.14
CA VAL A 21 8.47 15.18 -14.14
C VAL A 21 7.97 14.44 -12.91
N LYS A 22 8.63 13.35 -12.52
CA LYS A 22 8.33 12.63 -11.28
C LYS A 22 8.49 13.53 -10.05
N ARG A 23 9.59 14.29 -9.99
CA ARG A 23 9.86 15.22 -8.89
C ARG A 23 8.76 16.28 -8.76
N ILE A 24 8.33 16.91 -9.86
CA ILE A 24 7.24 17.87 -9.87
C ILE A 24 5.94 17.25 -9.33
N LEU A 25 5.60 16.06 -9.79
CA LEU A 25 4.39 15.36 -9.31
C LEU A 25 4.47 15.05 -7.81
N LEU A 26 5.60 14.51 -7.32
CA LEU A 26 5.74 14.06 -5.94
C LEU A 26 5.90 15.21 -4.95
N GLU A 27 6.71 16.22 -5.28
CA GLU A 27 7.03 17.31 -4.36
C GLU A 27 6.02 18.45 -4.43
N LYS A 28 5.49 18.74 -5.62
CA LYS A 28 4.57 19.88 -5.84
C LYS A 28 3.11 19.46 -5.98
N GLY A 29 2.83 18.23 -6.38
CA GLY A 29 1.47 17.73 -6.59
C GLY A 29 0.71 18.51 -7.67
N VAL A 30 1.40 18.93 -8.74
CA VAL A 30 0.81 19.76 -9.81
C VAL A 30 1.12 19.21 -11.20
N ILE A 31 0.23 19.55 -12.13
CA ILE A 31 0.45 19.47 -13.57
C ILE A 31 0.26 20.85 -14.19
N GLY A 32 0.94 21.15 -15.30
CA GLY A 32 0.85 22.48 -15.86
C GLY A 32 1.30 22.60 -17.33
N LEU A 33 1.00 23.76 -17.90
CA LEU A 33 1.42 24.19 -19.25
C LEU A 33 2.01 25.59 -19.21
N GLY A 34 3.01 25.86 -20.06
CA GLY A 34 3.51 27.19 -20.31
C GLY A 34 2.63 27.95 -21.34
N VAL A 35 2.49 29.26 -21.23
CA VAL A 35 1.70 30.08 -22.15
C VAL A 35 2.29 30.17 -23.56
N GLN A 36 3.58 29.94 -23.74
CA GLN A 36 4.22 29.91 -25.05
C GLN A 36 3.69 28.80 -26.00
N TRP A 37 2.87 27.90 -25.49
CA TRP A 37 2.12 26.90 -26.24
C TRP A 37 0.82 27.44 -26.88
N GLU A 38 0.55 28.74 -26.82
CA GLU A 38 -0.65 29.36 -27.40
C GLU A 38 -0.79 29.08 -28.90
N ASN A 39 0.32 28.97 -29.62
CA ASN A 39 0.33 28.65 -31.06
C ASN A 39 0.12 27.17 -31.38
N ASP A 40 0.11 26.29 -30.38
CA ASP A 40 -0.08 24.84 -30.55
C ASP A 40 -1.54 24.41 -30.26
N ARG A 41 -2.42 24.67 -31.23
CA ARG A 41 -3.81 24.14 -31.29
C ARG A 41 -4.67 24.46 -30.06
N GLY A 42 -4.46 25.59 -29.40
CA GLY A 42 -5.27 26.02 -28.27
C GLY A 42 -5.10 25.16 -27.00
N GLN A 43 -3.93 24.55 -26.79
CA GLN A 43 -3.64 23.69 -25.64
C GLN A 43 -3.84 24.41 -24.28
N PRO A 44 -3.39 25.66 -24.05
CA PRO A 44 -3.64 26.38 -22.82
C PRO A 44 -5.13 26.60 -22.55
N GLN A 45 -5.92 26.95 -23.59
CA GLN A 45 -7.37 27.13 -23.45
C GLN A 45 -8.08 25.82 -23.12
N LYS A 46 -7.67 24.69 -23.70
CA LYS A 46 -8.17 23.35 -23.33
C LYS A 46 -7.86 23.02 -21.87
N PHE A 47 -6.62 23.25 -21.46
CA PHE A 47 -6.19 23.01 -20.09
C PHE A 47 -6.96 23.86 -19.07
N GLU A 48 -7.21 25.12 -19.40
CA GLU A 48 -7.93 26.05 -18.55
C GLU A 48 -9.44 25.76 -18.51
N LYS A 49 -10.08 25.53 -19.67
CA LYS A 49 -11.54 25.55 -19.79
C LYS A 49 -12.20 24.16 -19.84
N GLU A 50 -11.51 23.17 -20.40
CA GLU A 50 -12.10 21.85 -20.65
C GLU A 50 -11.74 20.81 -19.60
N VAL A 51 -10.51 20.82 -19.05
CA VAL A 51 -10.13 19.93 -17.94
C VAL A 51 -10.86 20.37 -16.67
N LYS A 52 -11.51 19.46 -15.99
CA LYS A 52 -12.32 19.74 -14.79
C LYS A 52 -11.78 19.03 -13.55
N VAL A 53 -12.15 19.53 -12.38
CA VAL A 53 -11.92 18.83 -11.12
C VAL A 53 -12.59 17.47 -11.17
N GLY A 54 -11.87 16.44 -10.76
CA GLY A 54 -12.28 15.04 -10.84
C GLY A 54 -11.90 14.31 -12.14
N ASP A 55 -11.41 15.01 -13.17
CA ASP A 55 -10.87 14.37 -14.37
C ASP A 55 -9.57 13.62 -14.08
N VAL A 56 -9.28 12.61 -14.88
CA VAL A 56 -8.09 11.76 -14.74
C VAL A 56 -7.16 12.00 -15.93
N VAL A 57 -5.89 12.25 -15.63
CA VAL A 57 -4.88 12.59 -16.64
C VAL A 57 -3.77 11.54 -16.63
N LEU A 58 -3.52 10.93 -17.78
CA LEU A 58 -2.31 10.14 -18.03
C LEU A 58 -1.15 11.10 -18.30
N ILE A 59 -0.19 11.14 -17.42
CA ILE A 59 1.06 11.87 -17.61
C ILE A 59 2.04 10.99 -18.40
N ARG A 60 2.55 11.55 -19.48
CA ARG A 60 3.55 10.92 -20.36
C ARG A 60 4.89 11.62 -20.19
N SER A 61 5.97 10.83 -20.15
CA SER A 61 7.35 11.29 -20.19
C SER A 61 8.20 10.11 -20.67
N ASP A 62 8.50 10.07 -21.96
CA ASP A 62 9.11 8.89 -22.60
C ASP A 62 8.32 7.59 -22.31
N GLY A 63 7.03 7.64 -22.61
CA GLY A 63 6.06 6.59 -22.31
C GLY A 63 5.08 6.97 -21.18
N PRO A 64 4.23 6.03 -20.74
CA PRO A 64 3.31 6.28 -19.64
C PRO A 64 4.11 6.39 -18.34
N LEU A 65 3.89 7.47 -17.57
CA LEU A 65 4.58 7.72 -16.31
C LEU A 65 3.65 7.58 -15.13
N ALA A 66 2.60 8.40 -15.10
CA ALA A 66 1.69 8.49 -13.98
C ALA A 66 0.24 8.59 -14.41
N LEU A 67 -0.66 8.15 -13.54
CA LEU A 67 -2.08 8.46 -13.62
C LEU A 67 -2.43 9.36 -12.44
N VAL A 68 -3.00 10.53 -12.72
CA VAL A 68 -3.32 11.53 -11.70
C VAL A 68 -4.77 11.99 -11.82
N LYS A 69 -5.36 12.41 -10.68
CA LYS A 69 -6.72 12.98 -10.62
C LYS A 69 -6.63 14.47 -10.33
N VAL A 70 -7.37 15.26 -11.07
CA VAL A 70 -7.39 16.73 -10.93
C VAL A 70 -8.17 17.12 -9.68
N LEU A 71 -7.54 17.91 -8.81
CA LEU A 71 -8.11 18.37 -7.53
C LEU A 71 -8.53 19.84 -7.53
N SER A 72 -8.00 20.67 -8.46
CA SER A 72 -8.29 22.10 -8.48
C SER A 72 -8.71 22.61 -9.85
N ASN A 73 -9.36 23.76 -9.88
CA ASN A 73 -9.46 24.56 -11.08
C ASN A 73 -8.07 25.03 -11.54
N CYS A 74 -7.94 25.44 -12.79
CA CYS A 74 -6.73 26.04 -13.33
C CYS A 74 -6.46 27.40 -12.65
N TYR A 75 -5.20 27.68 -12.34
CA TYR A 75 -4.77 28.97 -11.80
C TYR A 75 -3.36 29.32 -12.30
N ASN A 76 -3.05 30.62 -12.26
CA ASN A 76 -1.73 31.10 -12.65
C ASN A 76 -0.71 30.70 -11.58
N ASN A 77 0.43 30.19 -12.04
CA ASN A 77 1.52 29.79 -11.18
C ASN A 77 2.22 31.01 -10.58
N GLN A 78 2.45 30.98 -9.28
CA GLN A 78 3.26 31.98 -8.56
C GLN A 78 4.56 31.39 -8.00
N ASP A 79 4.77 30.07 -8.21
CA ASP A 79 5.96 29.36 -7.75
C ASP A 79 7.00 29.28 -8.88
N ASN A 80 8.04 30.08 -8.80
CA ASN A 80 9.13 30.13 -9.78
C ASN A 80 9.96 28.84 -9.83
N SER A 81 9.73 27.88 -8.95
CA SER A 81 10.41 26.58 -8.97
C SER A 81 9.84 25.60 -10.01
N VAL A 82 8.73 25.95 -10.65
CA VAL A 82 8.08 25.19 -11.72
C VAL A 82 7.82 26.15 -12.88
N TRP A 83 8.27 25.82 -14.07
CA TRP A 83 8.21 26.73 -15.21
C TRP A 83 6.83 26.89 -15.88
N PHE A 84 5.83 26.13 -15.45
CA PHE A 84 4.47 26.24 -15.98
C PHE A 84 3.81 27.56 -15.56
N ASP A 85 3.16 28.26 -16.49
CA ASP A 85 2.38 29.45 -16.19
C ASP A 85 0.98 29.12 -15.66
N LEU A 86 0.38 28.07 -16.23
CA LEU A 86 -0.93 27.56 -15.84
C LEU A 86 -0.75 26.23 -15.11
N ILE A 87 -1.31 26.09 -13.91
CA ILE A 87 -1.19 24.87 -13.11
C ILE A 87 -2.53 24.41 -12.52
N ARG A 88 -2.60 23.11 -12.23
CA ARG A 88 -3.67 22.44 -11.48
C ARG A 88 -3.07 21.52 -10.42
N LYS A 89 -3.64 21.54 -9.22
CA LYS A 89 -3.31 20.53 -8.20
C LYS A 89 -3.86 19.18 -8.61
N VAL A 90 -3.10 18.13 -8.32
CA VAL A 90 -3.48 16.76 -8.61
C VAL A 90 -3.18 15.82 -7.46
N GLU A 91 -3.94 14.74 -7.40
CA GLU A 91 -3.68 13.56 -6.59
C GLU A 91 -3.06 12.49 -7.48
N ILE A 92 -1.94 11.92 -7.05
CA ILE A 92 -1.29 10.83 -7.78
C ILE A 92 -2.03 9.53 -7.49
N LEU A 93 -2.68 8.97 -8.49
CA LEU A 93 -3.33 7.65 -8.39
C LEU A 93 -2.33 6.51 -8.53
N SER A 94 -1.32 6.67 -9.40
CA SER A 94 -0.24 5.68 -9.58
C SER A 94 0.92 6.28 -10.37
N LEU A 95 2.15 5.83 -10.04
CA LEU A 95 3.40 6.14 -10.76
C LEU A 95 3.95 4.93 -11.53
N GLU A 96 3.20 3.83 -11.62
CA GLU A 96 3.65 2.54 -12.14
C GLU A 96 3.35 2.37 -13.66
N GLY A 97 3.54 3.42 -14.47
CA GLY A 97 3.18 3.41 -15.89
C GLY A 97 3.82 2.26 -16.69
N ASN A 98 5.09 1.94 -16.43
CA ASN A 98 5.77 0.85 -17.11
C ASN A 98 5.20 -0.53 -16.74
N PHE A 99 4.87 -0.75 -15.46
CA PHE A 99 4.21 -1.99 -15.01
C PHE A 99 2.88 -2.19 -15.72
N TYR A 100 2.01 -1.17 -15.71
CA TYR A 100 0.69 -1.27 -16.37
C TYR A 100 0.80 -1.39 -17.90
N LYS A 101 1.80 -0.76 -18.53
CA LYS A 101 2.11 -0.93 -19.96
C LYS A 101 2.37 -2.40 -20.31
N VAL A 102 3.20 -3.07 -19.53
CA VAL A 102 3.52 -4.50 -19.72
C VAL A 102 2.29 -5.38 -19.49
N GLN A 103 1.54 -5.13 -18.42
CA GLN A 103 0.33 -5.88 -18.10
C GLN A 103 -0.75 -5.70 -19.17
N PHE A 104 -0.93 -4.49 -19.68
CA PHE A 104 -1.88 -4.18 -20.75
C PHE A 104 -1.53 -4.94 -22.02
N LYS A 105 -0.25 -4.87 -22.46
CA LYS A 105 0.22 -5.60 -23.65
C LYS A 105 0.02 -7.10 -23.52
N LYS A 106 0.33 -7.67 -22.34
CA LYS A 106 0.14 -9.11 -22.05
C LYS A 106 -1.33 -9.52 -22.12
N LYS A 107 -2.24 -8.68 -21.63
CA LYS A 107 -3.68 -8.99 -21.53
C LYS A 107 -4.42 -8.80 -22.86
N PHE A 108 -4.11 -7.74 -23.60
CA PHE A 108 -4.87 -7.30 -24.79
C PHE A 108 -4.12 -7.46 -26.11
N ASN A 109 -2.85 -7.85 -26.08
CA ASN A 109 -1.96 -7.91 -27.24
C ASN A 109 -1.92 -6.61 -28.05
N SER A 110 -2.05 -5.47 -27.38
CA SER A 110 -2.14 -4.11 -27.93
C SER A 110 -1.16 -3.19 -27.22
N ASN A 111 -0.77 -2.09 -27.89
CA ASN A 111 0.14 -1.12 -27.29
C ASN A 111 -0.66 -0.08 -26.50
N TRP A 112 -0.02 0.50 -25.46
CA TRP A 112 -0.63 1.50 -24.60
C TRP A 112 -1.06 2.77 -25.34
N TYR A 113 -0.47 3.05 -26.50
CA TYR A 113 -0.69 4.26 -27.30
C TYR A 113 -1.65 4.06 -28.50
N ASP A 114 -2.12 2.85 -28.77
CA ASP A 114 -2.90 2.55 -29.99
C ASP A 114 -4.16 3.41 -30.15
N SER A 115 -4.69 3.97 -29.06
CA SER A 115 -5.87 4.84 -29.04
C SER A 115 -5.57 6.29 -28.65
N LEU A 116 -4.30 6.72 -28.66
CA LEU A 116 -3.87 8.05 -28.26
C LEU A 116 -3.25 8.81 -29.42
N TYR A 117 -3.58 10.09 -29.54
CA TYR A 117 -2.92 10.98 -30.49
C TYR A 117 -1.69 11.63 -29.86
N LEU A 118 -0.56 10.93 -29.90
CA LEU A 118 0.68 11.30 -29.22
C LEU A 118 1.32 12.63 -29.65
N PRO A 119 1.14 13.16 -30.91
CA PRO A 119 1.73 14.44 -31.31
C PRO A 119 1.23 15.66 -30.52
N THR A 120 0.13 15.54 -29.76
CA THR A 120 -0.39 16.64 -28.92
C THR A 120 0.15 16.59 -27.50
N THR A 121 0.34 17.78 -26.91
CA THR A 121 0.73 17.90 -25.49
C THR A 121 -0.42 17.52 -24.56
N LEU A 122 -1.64 17.98 -24.83
CA LEU A 122 -2.85 17.66 -24.05
C LEU A 122 -4.00 17.30 -25.00
N GLU A 123 -4.65 16.15 -24.79
CA GLU A 123 -5.81 15.73 -25.59
C GLU A 123 -6.76 14.85 -24.76
N VAL A 124 -8.05 14.86 -25.14
CA VAL A 124 -9.07 13.99 -24.57
C VAL A 124 -8.77 12.53 -24.93
N ALA A 125 -8.85 11.65 -23.96
CA ALA A 125 -8.51 10.24 -24.10
C ALA A 125 -9.58 9.28 -23.55
N ASN A 126 -10.85 9.68 -23.60
CA ASN A 126 -11.97 8.88 -23.05
C ASN A 126 -12.07 7.47 -23.65
N ASN A 127 -11.63 7.30 -24.90
CA ASN A 127 -11.63 6.01 -25.60
C ASN A 127 -10.34 5.21 -25.43
N SER A 128 -9.38 5.70 -24.64
CA SER A 128 -8.13 4.97 -24.41
C SER A 128 -8.36 3.69 -23.60
N ALA A 129 -8.21 2.55 -24.24
CA ALA A 129 -8.29 1.25 -23.59
C ALA A 129 -7.23 1.10 -22.48
N PHE A 130 -6.02 1.65 -22.67
CA PHE A 130 -4.94 1.61 -21.69
C PHE A 130 -5.27 2.43 -20.44
N ILE A 131 -5.71 3.69 -20.58
CA ILE A 131 -6.05 4.55 -19.43
C ILE A 131 -7.23 3.93 -18.65
N ASN A 132 -8.25 3.46 -19.36
CA ASN A 132 -9.39 2.79 -18.77
C ASN A 132 -8.96 1.53 -18.01
N PHE A 133 -8.09 0.69 -18.59
CA PHE A 133 -7.55 -0.51 -17.93
C PHE A 133 -6.77 -0.15 -16.66
N TRP A 134 -5.85 0.81 -16.75
CA TRP A 134 -5.02 1.21 -15.61
C TRP A 134 -5.86 1.81 -14.48
N TYR A 135 -6.76 2.75 -14.80
CA TYR A 135 -7.66 3.37 -13.83
C TYR A 135 -8.57 2.35 -13.13
N LYS A 136 -9.22 1.46 -13.90
CA LYS A 136 -10.07 0.39 -13.34
C LYS A 136 -9.32 -0.50 -12.37
N THR A 137 -8.09 -0.88 -12.72
CA THR A 137 -7.27 -1.77 -11.91
C THR A 137 -6.89 -1.09 -10.59
N ILE A 138 -6.52 0.20 -10.63
CA ILE A 138 -6.19 0.96 -9.41
C ILE A 138 -7.42 1.09 -8.50
N ILE A 139 -8.55 1.56 -9.03
CA ILE A 139 -9.75 1.79 -8.20
C ILE A 139 -10.24 0.48 -7.57
N GLY A 140 -10.24 -0.61 -8.32
CA GLY A 140 -10.58 -1.93 -7.77
C GLY A 140 -9.61 -2.38 -6.67
N LYS A 141 -8.31 -2.16 -6.86
CA LYS A 141 -7.29 -2.49 -5.88
C LYS A 141 -7.40 -1.63 -4.62
N VAL A 142 -7.57 -0.32 -4.76
CA VAL A 142 -7.72 0.60 -3.62
C VAL A 142 -8.95 0.24 -2.78
N LEU A 143 -10.09 -0.05 -3.39
CA LEU A 143 -11.30 -0.46 -2.66
C LEU A 143 -11.08 -1.78 -1.92
N MET A 144 -10.44 -2.75 -2.57
CA MET A 144 -10.11 -4.05 -1.98
C MET A 144 -9.11 -3.91 -0.82
N ASP A 145 -8.00 -3.19 -1.01
CA ASP A 145 -6.95 -2.96 0.01
C ASP A 145 -7.52 -2.20 1.23
N THR A 146 -8.35 -1.18 0.99
CA THR A 146 -9.05 -0.45 2.05
C THR A 146 -9.99 -1.37 2.83
N SER A 147 -10.77 -2.19 2.13
CA SER A 147 -11.70 -3.14 2.77
C SER A 147 -10.96 -4.18 3.61
N ILE A 148 -9.83 -4.71 3.12
CA ILE A 148 -8.99 -5.67 3.85
C ILE A 148 -8.38 -4.99 5.08
N SER A 149 -7.90 -3.75 4.97
CA SER A 149 -7.32 -3.00 6.08
C SER A 149 -8.36 -2.74 7.18
N LEU A 150 -9.57 -2.33 6.79
CA LEU A 150 -10.69 -2.14 7.72
C LEU A 150 -11.12 -3.45 8.37
N LEU A 151 -11.14 -4.54 7.61
CA LEU A 151 -11.50 -5.86 8.09
C LEU A 151 -10.46 -6.39 9.10
N LYS A 152 -9.18 -6.20 8.84
CA LYS A 152 -8.10 -6.52 9.80
C LYS A 152 -8.18 -5.69 11.08
N TYR A 153 -8.60 -4.43 10.98
CA TYR A 153 -8.74 -3.53 12.13
C TYR A 153 -9.99 -3.83 12.98
N LYS A 154 -11.17 -4.00 12.32
CA LYS A 154 -12.47 -4.15 13.00
C LYS A 154 -12.93 -5.59 13.15
N HIS A 155 -12.32 -6.55 12.43
CA HIS A 155 -12.75 -7.95 12.25
C HIS A 155 -14.10 -8.12 11.54
N GLN A 156 -14.87 -7.04 11.33
CA GLN A 156 -16.14 -7.10 10.58
C GLN A 156 -16.40 -5.82 9.79
N ILE A 157 -16.91 -6.00 8.55
CA ILE A 157 -17.31 -4.91 7.65
C ILE A 157 -18.67 -5.19 7.02
N ILE A 158 -19.33 -4.13 6.58
CA ILE A 158 -20.53 -4.22 5.73
C ILE A 158 -20.23 -3.49 4.41
N LEU A 159 -20.30 -4.22 3.29
CA LEU A 159 -20.28 -3.66 1.95
C LEU A 159 -21.70 -3.20 1.61
N GLN A 160 -21.92 -1.89 1.57
CA GLN A 160 -23.24 -1.32 1.30
C GLN A 160 -23.30 -0.61 -0.04
N GLY A 161 -24.49 -0.48 -0.61
CA GLY A 161 -24.74 0.24 -1.86
C GLY A 161 -25.93 -0.29 -2.61
N PRO A 162 -26.32 0.36 -3.70
CA PRO A 162 -27.52 -0.03 -4.46
C PRO A 162 -27.38 -1.41 -5.12
N PRO A 163 -28.49 -2.01 -5.57
CA PRO A 163 -28.48 -3.33 -6.20
C PRO A 163 -27.63 -3.33 -7.48
N GLY A 164 -26.91 -4.44 -7.72
CA GLY A 164 -26.14 -4.61 -8.94
C GLY A 164 -24.77 -3.88 -8.97
N THR A 165 -24.23 -3.47 -7.81
CA THR A 165 -22.87 -2.87 -7.71
C THR A 165 -21.75 -3.88 -7.49
N GLY A 166 -22.07 -5.19 -7.37
CA GLY A 166 -21.07 -6.25 -7.25
C GLY A 166 -20.55 -6.51 -5.83
N LYS A 167 -21.30 -6.11 -4.80
CA LYS A 167 -20.95 -6.30 -3.37
C LYS A 167 -20.58 -7.72 -3.01
N THR A 168 -21.44 -8.71 -3.33
CA THR A 168 -21.20 -10.12 -3.04
C THR A 168 -19.94 -10.66 -3.76
N ARG A 169 -19.69 -10.20 -4.99
CA ARG A 169 -18.46 -10.54 -5.71
C ARG A 169 -17.22 -9.97 -5.02
N LEU A 170 -17.29 -8.70 -4.57
CA LEU A 170 -16.20 -8.05 -3.84
C LEU A 170 -15.95 -8.77 -2.51
N ALA A 171 -17.01 -9.15 -1.76
CA ALA A 171 -16.89 -9.92 -0.53
C ALA A 171 -16.13 -11.24 -0.74
N LYS A 172 -16.45 -11.98 -1.81
CA LYS A 172 -15.74 -13.22 -2.18
C LYS A 172 -14.27 -12.97 -2.50
N LEU A 173 -13.96 -11.94 -3.30
CA LEU A 173 -12.57 -11.60 -3.65
C LEU A 173 -11.75 -11.21 -2.41
N ILE A 174 -12.33 -10.44 -1.48
CA ILE A 174 -11.69 -10.09 -0.20
C ILE A 174 -11.43 -11.36 0.63
N ALA A 175 -12.43 -12.23 0.74
CA ALA A 175 -12.31 -13.48 1.48
C ALA A 175 -11.22 -14.39 0.88
N GLU A 176 -11.26 -14.61 -0.43
CA GLU A 176 -10.27 -15.40 -1.17
C GLU A 176 -8.85 -14.85 -1.01
N ASP A 177 -8.68 -13.54 -0.96
CA ASP A 177 -7.37 -12.94 -0.73
C ASP A 177 -6.91 -13.10 0.72
N LEU A 178 -7.83 -12.93 1.68
CA LEU A 178 -7.52 -13.01 3.10
C LEU A 178 -7.15 -14.41 3.57
N ILE A 179 -7.84 -15.45 3.04
CA ILE A 179 -7.60 -16.86 3.39
C ILE A 179 -6.42 -17.49 2.65
N LYS A 180 -5.86 -16.80 1.64
CA LYS A 180 -4.64 -17.29 1.02
C LYS A 180 -3.64 -17.59 2.12
N PRO A 181 -3.00 -18.78 2.10
CA PRO A 181 -1.91 -18.99 3.01
C PRO A 181 -0.94 -17.83 2.78
N GLU A 182 -0.74 -17.00 3.78
CA GLU A 182 0.47 -16.21 3.82
C GLU A 182 1.53 -17.29 3.88
N THR A 183 2.14 -17.59 2.74
CA THR A 183 3.44 -18.20 2.74
C THR A 183 4.30 -17.16 3.46
N ILE A 184 4.38 -17.27 4.79
CA ILE A 184 5.58 -16.87 5.48
C ILE A 184 6.59 -17.90 4.95
N GLY A 185 7.05 -17.64 3.73
CA GLY A 185 8.24 -18.27 3.21
C GLY A 185 9.25 -18.07 4.29
N HIS A 186 10.07 -19.07 4.54
CA HIS A 186 11.25 -18.92 5.35
C HIS A 186 11.80 -17.50 5.08
N PRO A 187 12.17 -16.68 6.06
CA PRO A 187 12.63 -15.30 5.82
C PRO A 187 13.60 -15.19 4.64
N GLU A 188 14.46 -16.20 4.46
CA GLU A 188 15.34 -16.31 3.30
C GLU A 188 14.61 -16.46 1.96
N GLU A 189 13.46 -17.16 1.91
CA GLU A 189 12.68 -17.36 0.67
C GLU A 189 11.96 -16.08 0.26
N ILE A 190 11.56 -15.25 1.22
CA ILE A 190 11.01 -13.91 0.96
C ILE A 190 12.08 -13.07 0.27
N ILE A 191 13.32 -13.07 0.80
CA ILE A 191 14.43 -12.36 0.19
C ILE A 191 14.74 -12.90 -1.20
N ASP A 192 14.76 -14.22 -1.39
CA ASP A 192 14.97 -14.84 -2.70
C ASP A 192 13.88 -14.42 -3.71
N SER A 193 12.63 -14.35 -3.28
CA SER A 193 11.53 -13.87 -4.12
C SER A 193 11.67 -12.39 -4.51
N GLU A 194 12.09 -11.53 -3.59
CA GLU A 194 12.32 -10.10 -3.89
C GLU A 194 13.54 -9.92 -4.81
N LEU A 195 14.59 -10.73 -4.62
CA LEU A 195 15.74 -10.73 -5.52
C LEU A 195 15.37 -11.11 -6.96
N MET A 196 14.47 -12.08 -7.15
CA MET A 196 13.98 -12.47 -8.48
C MET A 196 13.19 -11.34 -9.18
N LYS A 197 12.62 -10.40 -8.41
CA LYS A 197 11.88 -9.25 -8.95
C LYS A 197 12.78 -8.02 -9.15
N PHE A 198 14.02 -8.07 -8.66
CA PHE A 198 14.92 -6.92 -8.69
C PHE A 198 15.30 -6.53 -10.13
N ASP A 199 15.12 -5.27 -10.47
CA ASP A 199 15.48 -4.70 -11.76
C ASP A 199 16.50 -3.57 -11.58
N SER A 200 17.76 -3.91 -11.84
CA SER A 200 18.89 -2.94 -11.78
C SER A 200 18.78 -1.82 -12.82
N THR A 201 17.98 -2.00 -13.87
CA THR A 201 17.84 -1.01 -14.96
C THR A 201 16.79 0.04 -14.67
N SER A 202 16.04 -0.09 -13.55
CA SER A 202 15.03 0.90 -13.19
C SER A 202 15.65 2.27 -12.91
N ASP A 203 14.98 3.33 -13.37
CA ASP A 203 15.45 4.71 -13.25
C ASP A 203 15.78 5.10 -11.81
N HIS A 204 14.97 4.61 -10.85
CA HIS A 204 15.17 4.87 -9.43
C HIS A 204 16.49 4.26 -8.91
N ILE A 205 16.77 3.01 -9.26
CA ILE A 205 18.02 2.33 -8.86
C ILE A 205 19.21 3.05 -9.47
N GLN A 206 19.14 3.40 -10.76
CA GLN A 206 20.23 4.10 -11.44
C GLN A 206 20.47 5.51 -10.86
N ALA A 207 19.42 6.25 -10.54
CA ALA A 207 19.54 7.56 -9.89
C ALA A 207 20.15 7.44 -8.49
N THR A 208 19.72 6.44 -7.71
CA THR A 208 20.28 6.16 -6.37
C THR A 208 21.75 5.79 -6.45
N ARG A 209 22.15 4.94 -7.40
CA ARG A 209 23.57 4.58 -7.63
C ARG A 209 24.43 5.80 -7.95
N LYS A 210 23.95 6.69 -8.84
CA LYS A 210 24.65 7.94 -9.18
C LYS A 210 24.81 8.86 -7.96
N LEU A 211 23.77 9.01 -7.16
CA LEU A 211 23.82 9.79 -5.92
C LEU A 211 24.85 9.21 -4.95
N HIS A 212 24.83 7.90 -4.71
CA HIS A 212 25.76 7.22 -3.81
C HIS A 212 27.20 7.36 -4.28
N GLN A 213 27.43 7.18 -5.55
CA GLN A 213 28.77 7.35 -6.14
C GLN A 213 29.28 8.79 -5.98
N ARG A 214 28.42 9.78 -6.24
CA ARG A 214 28.75 11.20 -6.04
C ARG A 214 29.09 11.48 -4.58
N LEU A 215 28.20 11.17 -3.63
CA LEU A 215 28.43 11.44 -2.22
C LEU A 215 29.72 10.78 -1.69
N ARG A 216 29.99 9.56 -2.12
CA ARG A 216 31.22 8.86 -1.77
C ARG A 216 32.47 9.54 -2.38
N ASN A 217 32.42 9.94 -3.64
CA ASN A 217 33.51 10.64 -4.31
C ASN A 217 33.81 11.99 -3.63
N ASP A 218 32.73 12.77 -3.32
CA ASP A 218 32.84 14.06 -2.63
C ASP A 218 33.54 13.88 -1.25
N PHE A 219 33.19 12.81 -0.52
CA PHE A 219 33.83 12.47 0.76
C PHE A 219 35.29 12.06 0.57
N LEU A 220 35.60 11.16 -0.37
CA LEU A 220 36.95 10.66 -0.61
C LEU A 220 37.90 11.75 -1.14
N GLU A 221 37.40 12.73 -1.88
CA GLU A 221 38.14 13.90 -2.33
C GLU A 221 38.56 14.80 -1.14
N GLN A 222 37.62 14.99 -0.20
CA GLN A 222 37.91 15.80 1.00
C GLN A 222 38.77 15.06 2.02
N PHE A 223 38.58 13.75 2.16
CA PHE A 223 39.26 12.89 3.15
C PHE A 223 39.97 11.70 2.49
N PRO A 224 40.96 11.94 1.64
CA PRO A 224 41.70 10.84 1.02
C PRO A 224 42.40 10.01 2.09
N LYS A 225 42.35 8.68 1.94
CA LYS A 225 42.84 7.73 2.95
C LYS A 225 44.33 7.94 3.30
N GLU A 226 45.14 8.39 2.35
CA GLU A 226 46.58 8.65 2.51
C GLU A 226 46.86 9.84 3.43
N ARG A 227 45.90 10.77 3.59
CA ARG A 227 46.05 12.01 4.36
C ARG A 227 45.26 12.02 5.67
N LEU A 228 44.67 10.91 6.08
CA LEU A 228 43.91 10.83 7.32
C LEU A 228 44.74 11.14 8.57
N ASN A 229 46.06 10.91 8.52
CA ASN A 229 46.96 11.30 9.59
C ASN A 229 47.27 12.81 9.66
N GLN A 230 46.75 13.60 8.73
CA GLN A 230 46.87 15.06 8.66
C GLN A 230 45.58 15.78 8.98
N LEU A 231 44.60 15.08 9.57
CA LEU A 231 43.33 15.69 9.97
C LEU A 231 43.56 16.67 11.12
N THR A 232 43.06 17.87 10.94
CA THR A 232 43.05 18.94 11.96
C THR A 232 41.72 18.97 12.70
N LEU A 233 41.66 19.66 13.84
CA LEU A 233 40.45 19.75 14.67
C LEU A 233 39.25 20.29 13.91
N ASP A 234 39.41 21.32 13.11
CA ASP A 234 38.35 21.92 12.27
C ASP A 234 37.84 20.96 11.18
N LYS A 235 38.73 20.16 10.60
CA LYS A 235 38.37 19.18 9.58
C LYS A 235 37.78 17.88 10.14
N TYR A 236 38.01 17.61 11.43
CA TYR A 236 37.54 16.38 12.06
C TYR A 236 36.30 16.59 12.92
N CYS A 237 36.29 17.60 13.81
CA CYS A 237 35.35 17.69 14.93
C CYS A 237 33.94 18.16 14.53
N ILE A 238 32.93 17.43 15.01
CA ILE A 238 31.56 17.86 15.00
C ILE A 238 31.26 18.86 16.15
N GLY A 239 30.28 19.74 15.96
CA GLY A 239 29.78 20.66 17.01
C GLY A 239 30.24 22.10 16.86
N THR A 240 31.20 22.43 16.00
CA THR A 240 31.66 23.79 15.68
C THR A 240 30.58 24.64 15.01
N GLY A 241 29.58 24.01 14.41
CA GLY A 241 28.55 24.64 13.60
C GLY A 241 28.86 24.64 12.11
N GLU A 242 30.03 24.20 11.74
CA GLU A 242 30.43 24.00 10.35
C GLU A 242 30.04 22.58 9.90
N GLU A 243 29.39 22.50 8.75
CA GLU A 243 29.17 21.28 8.00
C GLU A 243 30.44 20.98 7.20
N ASN A 244 30.56 19.75 6.66
CA ASN A 244 31.72 19.29 5.87
C ASN A 244 32.97 18.85 6.64
N ASN A 245 32.92 18.67 7.98
CA ASN A 245 33.99 17.96 8.68
C ASN A 245 33.81 16.44 8.62
N PHE A 246 34.88 15.69 8.94
CA PHE A 246 34.89 14.22 8.84
C PHE A 246 33.75 13.56 9.63
N CYS A 247 33.56 13.96 10.90
CA CYS A 247 32.50 13.38 11.74
C CYS A 247 31.09 13.71 11.23
N TRP A 248 30.87 14.93 10.72
CA TRP A 248 29.61 15.32 10.09
C TRP A 248 29.31 14.46 8.85
N TRP A 249 30.30 14.24 7.99
CA TRP A 249 30.14 13.38 6.83
C TRP A 249 29.78 11.95 7.22
N ILE A 250 30.48 11.36 8.21
CA ILE A 250 30.18 9.99 8.66
C ILE A 250 28.78 9.87 9.26
N GLU A 251 28.30 10.88 9.97
CA GLU A 251 27.01 10.87 10.66
C GLU A 251 25.85 11.26 9.73
N LEU A 252 25.98 12.37 9.00
CA LEU A 252 24.89 13.00 8.24
C LEU A 252 25.15 13.01 6.73
N GLY A 253 26.32 13.43 6.28
CA GLY A 253 26.62 13.60 4.85
C GLY A 253 26.52 12.29 4.05
N LEU A 254 26.85 11.16 4.67
CA LEU A 254 26.78 9.81 4.08
C LEU A 254 25.57 9.01 4.61
N GLU A 255 24.54 9.66 5.15
CA GLU A 255 23.31 9.00 5.59
C GLU A 255 22.64 8.21 4.46
N PRO A 256 22.54 8.71 3.21
CA PRO A 256 22.00 7.94 2.10
C PRO A 256 22.74 6.62 1.78
N LEU A 257 24.00 6.47 2.19
CA LEU A 257 24.80 5.25 2.05
C LEU A 257 24.70 4.31 3.27
N GLY A 258 23.68 4.48 4.10
CA GLY A 258 23.45 3.72 5.32
C GLY A 258 23.59 4.60 6.56
N SER A 259 22.51 4.68 7.33
CA SER A 259 22.44 5.50 8.54
C SER A 259 23.44 5.07 9.59
N TYR A 260 24.05 6.03 10.26
CA TYR A 260 24.89 5.84 11.42
C TYR A 260 24.50 6.80 12.54
N PHE A 261 24.28 6.26 13.73
CA PHE A 261 23.97 7.05 14.93
C PHE A 261 24.98 6.74 16.01
N PRO A 262 25.81 7.71 16.39
CA PRO A 262 26.89 7.50 17.38
C PRO A 262 26.37 7.27 18.80
N GLY A 263 25.11 7.57 19.07
CA GLY A 263 24.52 7.58 20.42
C GLY A 263 25.03 8.70 21.32
N THR A 264 26.31 9.02 21.24
CA THR A 264 26.98 10.12 21.96
C THR A 264 28.21 10.58 21.19
N SER A 265 28.46 11.91 21.21
CA SER A 265 29.65 12.49 20.59
C SER A 265 31.00 12.00 21.18
N ARG A 266 30.99 11.32 22.35
CA ARG A 266 32.16 10.67 22.94
C ARG A 266 32.79 9.60 22.04
N THR A 267 31.99 9.02 21.15
CA THR A 267 32.44 8.03 20.15
C THR A 267 33.53 8.57 19.24
N TYR A 268 33.54 9.86 18.98
CA TYR A 268 34.52 10.53 18.14
C TYR A 268 35.86 10.84 18.85
N GLN A 269 35.96 10.53 20.15
CA GLN A 269 37.13 10.76 21.02
C GLN A 269 37.36 12.27 21.31
N ILE A 270 37.25 13.16 20.32
CA ILE A 270 37.33 14.60 20.46
C ILE A 270 36.20 15.26 19.67
N TYR A 271 35.55 16.25 20.30
CA TYR A 271 34.45 17.01 19.67
C TYR A 271 34.31 18.39 20.35
N TRP A 272 33.71 19.35 19.64
CA TRP A 272 33.49 20.70 20.14
C TRP A 272 32.21 20.78 21.01
N LYS A 273 32.33 21.38 22.21
CA LYS A 273 31.19 21.69 23.08
C LYS A 273 30.75 23.14 22.91
N LYS A 274 29.61 23.38 22.28
CA LYS A 274 29.03 24.72 22.07
C LYS A 274 28.84 25.52 23.39
N LYS A 275 28.48 24.85 24.51
CA LYS A 275 28.17 25.53 25.79
C LYS A 275 29.42 26.07 26.49
N SER A 276 30.51 25.34 26.48
CA SER A 276 31.76 25.71 27.14
C SER A 276 32.77 26.31 26.16
N GLN A 277 32.50 26.29 24.86
CA GLN A 277 33.43 26.76 23.80
C GLN A 277 34.81 26.16 23.93
N GLU A 278 34.88 24.84 24.11
CA GLU A 278 36.11 24.07 24.26
C GLU A 278 36.03 22.71 23.56
N TYR A 279 37.17 22.13 23.22
CA TYR A 279 37.23 20.75 22.77
C TYR A 279 37.08 19.79 23.95
N SER A 280 36.19 18.82 23.83
CA SER A 280 35.99 17.77 24.82
C SER A 280 36.69 16.51 24.38
N LYS A 281 37.60 16.02 25.21
CA LYS A 281 38.46 14.85 24.97
C LYS A 281 37.98 13.64 25.77
N HIS A 282 37.94 12.46 25.15
CA HIS A 282 37.48 11.21 25.74
C HIS A 282 38.38 10.04 25.36
N GLY A 283 38.16 8.89 25.98
CA GLY A 283 38.82 7.63 25.65
C GLY A 283 40.36 7.75 25.61
N ILE A 284 40.93 7.51 24.44
CA ILE A 284 42.41 7.48 24.25
C ILE A 284 43.09 8.85 24.37
N VAL A 285 42.34 9.93 24.22
CA VAL A 285 42.89 11.30 24.25
C VAL A 285 42.48 12.06 25.51
N LYS A 286 41.81 11.41 26.48
CA LYS A 286 41.25 12.05 27.68
C LYS A 286 42.27 12.81 28.51
N ASN A 287 43.51 12.29 28.61
CA ASN A 287 44.57 12.83 29.46
C ASN A 287 45.57 13.71 28.69
N ILE A 288 45.37 13.93 27.40
CA ILE A 288 46.25 14.79 26.57
C ILE A 288 45.80 16.22 26.78
N ILE A 289 46.69 17.10 27.21
CA ILE A 289 46.39 18.49 27.54
C ILE A 289 46.20 19.30 26.26
N ASP A 290 47.10 19.18 25.33
CA ASP A 290 47.07 19.89 24.07
C ASP A 290 46.01 19.31 23.12
N ASP A 291 45.23 20.16 22.46
CA ASP A 291 44.11 19.73 21.61
C ASP A 291 44.63 19.23 20.25
N ASP A 292 45.68 19.84 19.69
CA ASP A 292 46.28 19.42 18.42
C ASP A 292 47.03 18.09 18.59
N GLU A 293 47.78 17.91 19.71
CA GLU A 293 48.38 16.62 20.05
C GLU A 293 47.32 15.51 20.19
N ALA A 294 46.19 15.84 20.83
CA ALA A 294 45.07 14.89 20.95
C ALA A 294 44.50 14.54 19.57
N MET A 295 44.38 15.51 18.67
CA MET A 295 43.90 15.28 17.31
C MET A 295 44.87 14.43 16.49
N ASP A 296 46.18 14.65 16.62
CA ASP A 296 47.21 13.83 15.95
C ASP A 296 47.10 12.35 16.35
N VAL A 297 46.83 12.06 17.61
CA VAL A 297 46.61 10.68 18.09
C VAL A 297 45.36 10.07 17.42
N VAL A 298 44.25 10.80 17.34
CA VAL A 298 43.04 10.32 16.68
C VAL A 298 43.28 10.11 15.19
N ALA A 299 43.90 11.08 14.51
CA ALA A 299 44.21 11.04 13.08
C ALA A 299 45.09 9.84 12.70
N ASN A 300 46.13 9.58 13.49
CA ASN A 300 47.00 8.43 13.28
C ASN A 300 46.27 7.09 13.48
N GLN A 301 45.33 7.00 14.42
CA GLN A 301 44.52 5.80 14.61
C GLN A 301 43.58 5.56 13.42
N LEU A 302 42.91 6.60 12.92
CA LEU A 302 42.08 6.51 11.72
C LEU A 302 42.87 6.11 10.49
N HIS A 303 44.05 6.72 10.31
CA HIS A 303 44.96 6.35 9.22
C HIS A 303 45.40 4.87 9.29
N SER A 304 45.72 4.38 10.49
CA SER A 304 46.09 2.97 10.70
C SER A 304 44.93 2.03 10.47
N LEU A 305 43.71 2.41 10.90
CA LEU A 305 42.46 1.66 10.65
C LEU A 305 42.21 1.52 9.14
N VAL A 306 42.25 2.63 8.41
CA VAL A 306 41.87 2.63 6.99
C VAL A 306 42.97 2.02 6.14
N ASN A 307 44.22 2.44 6.28
CA ASN A 307 45.30 2.01 5.38
C ASN A 307 45.92 0.65 5.74
N LYS A 308 45.99 0.29 7.03
CA LYS A 308 46.56 -0.97 7.49
C LYS A 308 45.54 -1.99 7.95
N LYS A 309 44.26 -1.63 7.96
CA LYS A 309 43.13 -2.47 8.45
C LYS A 309 43.37 -3.03 9.85
N MET A 310 43.99 -2.22 10.76
CA MET A 310 44.27 -2.62 12.15
C MET A 310 42.96 -2.57 13.00
N ILE A 311 41.99 -3.44 12.68
CA ILE A 311 40.65 -3.42 13.23
C ILE A 311 40.64 -3.75 14.74
N GLU A 312 41.38 -4.78 15.16
CA GLU A 312 41.44 -5.19 16.57
C GLU A 312 42.00 -4.10 17.49
N GLU A 313 42.95 -3.33 17.00
CA GLU A 313 43.52 -2.21 17.74
C GLU A 313 42.57 -1.03 17.79
N ALA A 314 41.89 -0.75 16.67
CA ALA A 314 40.89 0.32 16.57
C ALA A 314 39.64 0.02 17.43
N SER A 315 39.17 -1.22 17.49
CA SER A 315 38.02 -1.66 18.29
C SER A 315 38.18 -1.44 19.80
N LYS A 316 39.43 -1.45 20.29
CA LYS A 316 39.72 -1.10 21.68
C LYS A 316 39.61 0.41 21.97
N LYS A 317 39.53 1.25 20.93
CA LYS A 317 39.62 2.70 21.00
C LYS A 317 38.34 3.40 20.50
N PHE A 318 37.75 2.89 19.45
CA PHE A 318 36.50 3.40 18.85
C PHE A 318 35.38 2.37 18.98
N GLY A 319 34.15 2.81 18.86
CA GLY A 319 33.01 1.89 18.80
C GLY A 319 32.98 1.12 17.48
N ASP A 320 32.61 -0.16 17.53
CA ASP A 320 32.57 -1.05 16.38
C ASP A 320 31.69 -0.53 15.23
N SER A 321 30.54 0.10 15.57
CA SER A 321 29.64 0.69 14.56
C SER A 321 30.31 1.86 13.81
N PHE A 322 31.10 2.67 14.49
CA PHE A 322 31.88 3.76 13.86
C PHE A 322 32.93 3.21 12.91
N ILE A 323 33.67 2.20 13.36
CA ILE A 323 34.68 1.53 12.53
C ILE A 323 34.02 0.91 11.29
N LEU A 324 32.94 0.17 11.44
CA LEU A 324 32.21 -0.44 10.33
C LEU A 324 31.69 0.60 9.32
N LYS A 325 31.15 1.74 9.79
CA LYS A 325 30.73 2.83 8.90
C LYS A 325 31.88 3.39 8.10
N ILE A 326 33.04 3.64 8.74
CA ILE A 326 34.25 4.11 8.07
C ILE A 326 34.73 3.09 7.05
N LEU A 327 34.87 1.82 7.45
CA LEU A 327 35.38 0.77 6.56
C LEU A 327 34.45 0.56 5.35
N ASN A 328 33.15 0.54 5.52
CA ASN A 328 32.22 0.47 4.39
C ASN A 328 32.30 1.69 3.47
N THR A 329 32.57 2.88 4.02
CA THR A 329 32.70 4.10 3.22
C THR A 329 33.95 4.03 2.31
N TYR A 330 35.10 3.59 2.85
CA TYR A 330 36.37 3.46 2.09
C TYR A 330 36.43 2.18 1.25
N TYR A 331 35.82 1.10 1.71
CA TYR A 331 35.89 -0.26 1.11
C TYR A 331 34.47 -0.89 0.95
N PRO A 332 33.60 -0.31 0.08
CA PRO A 332 32.23 -0.79 -0.10
C PRO A 332 32.18 -2.20 -0.70
N ASP A 333 33.24 -2.63 -1.35
CA ASP A 333 33.35 -3.96 -1.97
C ASP A 333 33.90 -5.03 -1.01
N GLU A 334 34.11 -4.66 0.27
CA GLU A 334 34.59 -5.58 1.30
C GLU A 334 33.70 -5.61 2.55
N TYR A 335 32.98 -4.50 2.84
CA TYR A 335 32.15 -4.35 4.04
C TYR A 335 30.71 -4.08 3.69
N PHE A 336 29.82 -4.79 4.36
CA PHE A 336 28.38 -4.65 4.17
C PHE A 336 27.84 -3.34 4.82
N PRO A 337 26.86 -2.63 4.22
CA PRO A 337 26.41 -1.32 4.69
C PRO A 337 25.47 -1.37 5.91
N ILE A 338 25.66 -2.33 6.81
CA ILE A 338 25.03 -2.39 8.13
C ILE A 338 26.13 -2.33 9.19
N ASN A 339 26.02 -1.34 10.08
CA ASN A 339 27.03 -1.07 11.11
C ASN A 339 26.53 -1.33 12.55
N SER A 340 25.23 -1.50 12.78
CA SER A 340 24.65 -1.80 14.08
C SER A 340 24.76 -3.29 14.40
N LYS A 341 25.24 -3.63 15.60
CA LYS A 341 25.38 -5.02 16.09
C LYS A 341 24.03 -5.76 16.06
N ASP A 342 22.95 -5.10 16.51
CA ASP A 342 21.63 -5.73 16.57
C ASP A 342 21.07 -5.97 15.17
N MET A 343 21.21 -4.99 14.26
CA MET A 343 20.79 -5.16 12.88
C MET A 343 21.57 -6.26 12.15
N LEU A 344 22.88 -6.41 12.44
CA LEU A 344 23.70 -7.53 11.92
C LEU A 344 23.20 -8.88 12.45
N ASN A 345 22.89 -8.96 13.75
CA ASN A 345 22.31 -10.17 14.35
C ASN A 345 21.00 -10.57 13.67
N HIS A 346 20.10 -9.59 13.51
CA HIS A 346 18.80 -9.83 12.91
C HIS A 346 18.90 -10.18 11.42
N ALA A 347 19.79 -9.51 10.67
CA ALA A 347 20.04 -9.85 9.27
C ALA A 347 20.61 -11.29 9.12
N LEU A 348 21.54 -11.71 9.98
CA LEU A 348 22.08 -13.08 9.94
C LEU A 348 21.03 -14.14 10.35
N LYS A 349 20.12 -13.78 11.26
CA LYS A 349 19.01 -14.66 11.66
C LYS A 349 18.09 -15.00 10.47
N ILE A 350 17.88 -14.07 9.53
CA ILE A 350 17.12 -14.31 8.28
C ILE A 350 17.68 -15.52 7.53
N PHE A 351 19.01 -15.67 7.53
CA PHE A 351 19.73 -16.73 6.80
C PHE A 351 20.12 -17.91 7.70
N LYS A 352 19.58 -18.03 8.90
CA LYS A 352 19.88 -19.11 9.88
C LYS A 352 21.36 -19.27 10.20
N VAL A 353 22.11 -18.20 10.17
CA VAL A 353 23.53 -18.22 10.54
C VAL A 353 23.66 -18.09 12.06
N ASP A 354 24.39 -18.99 12.68
CA ASP A 354 24.78 -18.82 14.10
C ASP A 354 25.80 -17.67 14.19
N TYR A 355 25.43 -16.67 14.96
CA TYR A 355 26.19 -15.44 15.15
C TYR A 355 26.63 -15.20 16.60
N THR A 356 26.36 -16.14 17.50
CA THR A 356 26.55 -15.95 18.95
C THR A 356 27.99 -15.69 19.33
N GLU A 357 28.93 -16.40 18.73
CA GLU A 357 30.38 -16.29 18.99
C GLU A 357 31.11 -15.29 18.06
N LEU A 358 30.40 -14.68 17.10
CA LEU A 358 31.01 -13.80 16.11
C LEU A 358 31.13 -12.36 16.62
N SER A 359 32.28 -11.73 16.37
CA SER A 359 32.46 -10.28 16.52
C SER A 359 31.63 -9.50 15.50
N PRO A 360 31.32 -8.20 15.74
CA PRO A 360 30.62 -7.38 14.77
C PRO A 360 31.24 -7.35 13.37
N PHE A 361 32.55 -7.42 13.28
CA PHE A 361 33.29 -7.44 12.01
C PHE A 361 33.13 -8.76 11.26
N GLU A 362 33.18 -9.88 11.98
CA GLU A 362 32.95 -11.21 11.41
C GLU A 362 31.47 -11.35 10.95
N LYS A 363 30.52 -10.82 11.72
CA LYS A 363 29.11 -10.76 11.32
C LYS A 363 28.90 -9.98 10.02
N ASN A 364 29.53 -8.80 9.93
CA ASN A 364 29.48 -7.96 8.74
C ASN A 364 30.07 -8.68 7.53
N LYS A 365 31.24 -9.31 7.69
CA LYS A 365 31.89 -10.11 6.66
C LYS A 365 31.01 -11.29 6.22
N LYS A 366 30.41 -12.00 7.17
CA LYS A 366 29.51 -13.13 6.90
C LYS A 366 28.29 -12.70 6.09
N LEU A 367 27.70 -11.56 6.43
CA LEU A 367 26.58 -10.98 5.68
C LEU A 367 27.00 -10.54 4.28
N TYR A 368 28.23 -10.03 4.12
CA TYR A 368 28.79 -9.69 2.82
C TYR A 368 28.99 -10.95 1.94
N GLU A 369 29.46 -12.05 2.52
CA GLU A 369 29.56 -13.35 1.82
C GLU A 369 28.19 -13.85 1.35
N ILE A 370 27.15 -13.74 2.20
CA ILE A 370 25.77 -14.12 1.83
C ILE A 370 25.28 -13.27 0.64
N TYR A 371 25.49 -11.95 0.69
CA TYR A 371 25.17 -11.06 -0.41
C TYR A 371 25.84 -11.51 -1.72
N LEU A 372 27.14 -11.79 -1.72
CA LEU A 372 27.85 -12.25 -2.91
C LEU A 372 27.32 -13.59 -3.45
N ASN A 373 27.01 -14.53 -2.55
CA ASN A 373 26.42 -15.80 -2.93
C ASN A 373 25.05 -15.62 -3.59
N LYS A 374 24.19 -14.77 -3.02
CA LYS A 374 22.85 -14.47 -3.59
C LYS A 374 22.96 -13.73 -4.92
N LYS A 375 23.85 -12.73 -5.03
CA LYS A 375 24.16 -12.03 -6.28
C LYS A 375 24.55 -13.01 -7.39
N THR A 376 25.43 -13.95 -7.08
CA THR A 376 25.90 -14.98 -8.02
C THR A 376 24.79 -15.98 -8.36
N LYS A 377 24.07 -16.49 -7.33
CA LYS A 377 22.99 -17.48 -7.50
C LYS A 377 21.91 -16.99 -8.47
N PHE A 378 21.53 -15.73 -8.37
CA PHE A 378 20.46 -15.13 -9.18
C PHE A 378 20.99 -14.35 -10.40
N ASN A 379 22.30 -14.32 -10.61
CA ASN A 379 22.97 -13.58 -11.70
C ASN A 379 22.50 -12.11 -11.79
N LEU A 380 22.51 -11.40 -10.65
CA LEU A 380 21.99 -10.04 -10.54
C LEU A 380 23.08 -8.99 -10.59
N ASP A 381 22.80 -7.87 -11.25
CA ASP A 381 23.56 -6.62 -11.07
C ASP A 381 22.95 -5.84 -9.88
N ILE A 382 23.27 -6.31 -8.66
CA ILE A 382 22.82 -5.71 -7.40
C ILE A 382 24.03 -5.30 -6.56
N THR A 383 23.95 -4.16 -5.87
CA THR A 383 24.94 -3.68 -4.92
C THR A 383 24.63 -4.17 -3.50
N ALA A 384 25.64 -4.17 -2.62
CA ALA A 384 25.43 -4.52 -1.20
C ALA A 384 24.41 -3.59 -0.51
N PHE A 385 24.34 -2.31 -0.92
CA PHE A 385 23.38 -1.35 -0.40
C PHE A 385 21.93 -1.71 -0.82
N GLU A 386 21.72 -2.03 -2.09
CA GLU A 386 20.41 -2.45 -2.59
C GLU A 386 19.93 -3.74 -1.92
N PHE A 387 20.84 -4.67 -1.72
CA PHE A 387 20.55 -5.89 -0.96
C PHE A 387 20.21 -5.59 0.51
N SER A 388 20.92 -4.67 1.16
CA SER A 388 20.61 -4.20 2.51
C SER A 388 19.21 -3.54 2.57
N ASN A 389 18.84 -2.78 1.55
CA ASN A 389 17.51 -2.17 1.46
C ASN A 389 16.40 -3.23 1.31
N ILE A 390 16.64 -4.29 0.51
CA ILE A 390 15.68 -5.41 0.42
C ILE A 390 15.50 -6.06 1.79
N LEU A 391 16.57 -6.29 2.56
CA LEU A 391 16.46 -6.83 3.92
C LEU A 391 15.65 -5.91 4.83
N SER A 392 15.95 -4.60 4.83
CA SER A 392 15.31 -3.62 5.72
C SER A 392 13.86 -3.28 5.34
N THR A 393 13.50 -3.45 4.06
CA THR A 393 12.12 -3.23 3.59
C THR A 393 11.20 -4.39 3.98
N ASN A 394 11.73 -5.61 3.99
CA ASN A 394 10.94 -6.80 4.27
C ASN A 394 10.94 -7.19 5.76
N PHE A 395 11.96 -6.76 6.53
CA PHE A 395 12.10 -7.10 7.94
C PHE A 395 12.51 -5.89 8.77
N ASN A 396 11.95 -5.77 9.97
CA ASN A 396 12.39 -4.76 10.94
C ASN A 396 13.72 -5.18 11.57
N LEU A 397 14.84 -4.87 10.90
CA LEU A 397 16.18 -5.24 11.39
C LEU A 397 16.55 -4.56 12.71
N LYS A 398 15.84 -3.50 13.15
CA LYS A 398 16.11 -2.85 14.46
C LYS A 398 15.57 -3.68 15.61
N THR A 399 14.35 -4.22 15.51
CA THR A 399 13.71 -5.00 16.58
C THR A 399 13.83 -6.52 16.38
N GLY A 400 13.91 -6.99 15.13
CA GLY A 400 13.92 -8.41 14.77
C GLY A 400 12.60 -9.15 15.06
N GLU A 401 11.51 -8.43 15.36
CA GLU A 401 10.21 -9.00 15.73
C GLU A 401 9.58 -9.82 14.61
N ASP A 402 9.80 -9.40 13.36
CA ASP A 402 9.24 -10.06 12.16
C ASP A 402 10.05 -11.29 11.71
N ILE A 403 11.22 -11.53 12.35
CA ILE A 403 12.13 -12.63 12.01
C ILE A 403 11.86 -13.79 12.99
N SER A 404 10.72 -14.47 12.84
CA SER A 404 10.39 -15.65 13.65
C SER A 404 10.92 -16.93 13.00
N GLU A 405 11.41 -17.87 13.84
CA GLU A 405 11.77 -19.23 13.42
C GLU A 405 10.54 -20.13 13.25
N LYS A 406 9.34 -19.57 13.33
CA LYS A 406 8.12 -20.35 13.23
C LYS A 406 7.97 -20.89 11.81
N ASN A 407 8.32 -22.16 11.62
CA ASN A 407 7.82 -23.02 10.55
C ASN A 407 6.31 -23.30 10.76
N GLU A 408 5.53 -22.28 11.04
CA GLU A 408 4.08 -22.42 11.03
C GLU A 408 3.68 -22.34 9.55
N VAL A 409 3.44 -23.49 8.96
CA VAL A 409 2.56 -23.59 7.79
C VAL A 409 1.28 -22.90 8.27
N ILE A 410 1.07 -21.65 7.87
CA ILE A 410 -0.22 -20.99 8.08
C ILE A 410 -1.20 -21.85 7.31
N SER A 411 -2.10 -22.49 8.03
CA SER A 411 -3.10 -23.34 7.41
C SER A 411 -3.88 -22.50 6.43
N GLN A 412 -4.24 -23.08 5.32
CA GLN A 412 -5.14 -22.42 4.39
C GLN A 412 -6.45 -22.17 5.15
N GLY A 413 -6.80 -20.92 5.36
CA GLY A 413 -8.06 -20.54 5.99
C GLY A 413 -9.27 -20.97 5.14
N GLU A 414 -10.45 -20.82 5.70
CA GLU A 414 -11.72 -21.17 5.04
C GLU A 414 -12.62 -19.95 4.96
N TYR A 415 -13.41 -19.81 3.89
CA TYR A 415 -14.54 -18.90 3.91
C TYR A 415 -15.85 -19.64 3.64
N GLN A 416 -16.91 -19.18 4.31
CA GLN A 416 -18.27 -19.66 4.13
C GLN A 416 -19.17 -18.50 3.77
N ILE A 417 -20.17 -18.74 2.89
CA ILE A 417 -21.19 -17.75 2.53
C ILE A 417 -22.57 -18.28 2.93
N ILE A 418 -23.33 -17.39 3.55
CA ILE A 418 -24.73 -17.60 3.87
C ILE A 418 -25.54 -16.39 3.43
N GLN A 419 -26.84 -16.56 3.27
CA GLN A 419 -27.75 -15.46 2.94
C GLN A 419 -28.81 -15.32 4.03
N PHE A 420 -29.01 -14.10 4.52
CA PHE A 420 -30.08 -13.82 5.47
C PHE A 420 -31.41 -13.62 4.76
N HIS A 421 -32.47 -13.96 5.45
CA HIS A 421 -33.88 -13.72 5.05
C HIS A 421 -34.73 -13.37 6.28
N PRO A 422 -35.93 -12.83 6.13
CA PRO A 422 -36.72 -12.30 7.26
C PRO A 422 -37.04 -13.31 8.37
N ALA A 423 -37.09 -14.61 8.05
CA ALA A 423 -37.32 -15.66 9.03
C ALA A 423 -36.06 -16.23 9.69
N TYR A 424 -34.87 -15.66 9.43
CA TYR A 424 -33.62 -16.13 10.01
C TYR A 424 -33.53 -15.72 11.49
N SER A 425 -33.31 -16.69 12.36
CA SER A 425 -33.33 -16.51 13.82
C SER A 425 -31.95 -16.77 14.47
N TYR A 426 -31.85 -16.54 15.78
CA TYR A 426 -30.69 -16.92 16.59
C TYR A 426 -30.45 -18.44 16.54
N GLU A 427 -31.55 -19.21 16.60
CA GLU A 427 -31.53 -20.67 16.58
C GLU A 427 -31.06 -21.24 15.24
N ASP A 428 -31.20 -20.51 14.14
CA ASP A 428 -30.69 -20.91 12.82
C ASP A 428 -29.21 -20.51 12.64
N PHE A 429 -28.74 -19.49 13.37
CA PHE A 429 -27.44 -18.89 13.12
C PHE A 429 -26.39 -19.21 14.17
N VAL A 430 -26.75 -19.19 15.44
CA VAL A 430 -25.80 -19.30 16.55
C VAL A 430 -25.89 -20.67 17.19
N ARG A 431 -26.99 -20.95 17.85
CA ARG A 431 -27.22 -22.19 18.61
C ARG A 431 -28.70 -22.43 18.80
N GLY A 432 -29.18 -23.63 18.58
CA GLY A 432 -30.61 -23.94 18.67
C GLY A 432 -30.89 -25.38 19.08
N ILE A 433 -32.16 -25.65 19.44
CA ILE A 433 -32.64 -26.98 19.79
C ILE A 433 -33.04 -27.71 18.52
N VAL A 434 -32.55 -28.93 18.34
CA VAL A 434 -32.93 -29.83 17.25
C VAL A 434 -33.61 -31.06 17.86
N ALA A 435 -34.74 -31.45 17.25
CA ALA A 435 -35.44 -32.67 17.57
C ALA A 435 -34.87 -33.82 16.73
N GLU A 436 -34.34 -34.84 17.35
CA GLU A 436 -33.87 -36.06 16.71
C GLU A 436 -34.78 -37.23 17.08
N THR A 437 -35.04 -38.09 16.12
CA THR A 437 -35.83 -39.33 16.35
C THR A 437 -34.88 -40.52 16.27
N ASP A 438 -34.85 -41.32 17.35
CA ASP A 438 -34.06 -42.56 17.37
C ASP A 438 -34.71 -43.68 16.52
N ASP A 439 -33.98 -44.76 16.33
CA ASP A 439 -34.48 -45.93 15.57
C ASP A 439 -35.73 -46.58 16.16
N ASN A 440 -36.05 -46.28 17.41
CA ASN A 440 -37.23 -46.78 18.13
C ASN A 440 -38.43 -45.81 18.09
N GLY A 441 -38.28 -44.65 17.42
CA GLY A 441 -39.35 -43.63 17.31
C GLY A 441 -39.43 -42.70 18.48
N ASN A 442 -38.46 -42.69 19.43
CA ASN A 442 -38.42 -41.72 20.52
C ASN A 442 -37.81 -40.43 20.06
N ILE A 443 -38.40 -39.31 20.46
CA ILE A 443 -37.92 -37.98 20.16
C ILE A 443 -37.01 -37.50 21.29
N SER A 444 -35.80 -37.13 20.97
CA SER A 444 -34.85 -36.42 21.84
C SER A 444 -34.64 -34.99 21.35
N TYR A 445 -34.36 -34.09 22.29
CA TYR A 445 -34.07 -32.68 21.99
C TYR A 445 -32.63 -32.39 22.38
N ASN A 446 -31.83 -32.11 21.37
CA ASN A 446 -30.41 -31.80 21.53
C ASN A 446 -30.13 -30.34 21.16
N VAL A 447 -29.24 -29.71 21.88
CA VAL A 447 -28.73 -28.38 21.51
C VAL A 447 -27.58 -28.54 20.53
N GLU A 448 -27.64 -27.85 19.42
CA GLU A 448 -26.59 -27.83 18.42
C GLU A 448 -26.03 -26.42 18.20
N ASN A 449 -24.73 -26.34 17.97
CA ASN A 449 -24.15 -25.16 17.36
C ASN A 449 -24.67 -25.03 15.93
N LYS A 450 -24.84 -23.78 15.49
CA LYS A 450 -25.21 -23.48 14.11
C LYS A 450 -24.05 -22.72 13.43
N VAL A 451 -24.30 -22.21 12.24
CA VAL A 451 -23.28 -21.71 11.32
C VAL A 451 -22.20 -20.86 11.99
N LEU A 452 -22.57 -19.84 12.78
CA LEU A 452 -21.59 -18.94 13.39
C LEU A 452 -20.80 -19.62 14.51
N ALA A 453 -21.48 -20.36 15.40
CA ALA A 453 -20.81 -21.01 16.52
C ALA A 453 -19.87 -22.15 16.06
N ASP A 454 -20.29 -22.94 15.06
CA ASP A 454 -19.44 -23.98 14.46
C ASP A 454 -18.24 -23.39 13.73
N PHE A 455 -18.46 -22.31 12.97
CA PHE A 455 -17.38 -21.65 12.25
C PHE A 455 -16.39 -20.95 13.19
N ALA A 456 -16.89 -20.39 14.30
CA ALA A 456 -16.05 -19.84 15.37
C ALA A 456 -15.23 -20.94 16.06
N LYS A 457 -15.80 -22.12 16.29
CA LYS A 457 -15.09 -23.28 16.85
C LYS A 457 -13.98 -23.77 15.92
N LYS A 458 -14.25 -23.92 14.60
CA LYS A 458 -13.21 -24.22 13.61
C LYS A 458 -12.05 -23.24 13.64
N ALA A 459 -12.36 -21.93 13.74
CA ALA A 459 -11.36 -20.89 13.79
C ALA A 459 -10.52 -20.92 15.09
N GLN A 460 -11.10 -21.36 16.21
CA GLN A 460 -10.37 -21.58 17.47
C GLN A 460 -9.44 -22.79 17.41
N GLU A 461 -9.87 -23.86 16.75
CA GLU A 461 -9.09 -25.09 16.56
C GLU A 461 -7.88 -24.88 15.63
N ASP A 462 -7.93 -23.85 14.76
CA ASP A 462 -6.85 -23.45 13.86
C ASP A 462 -6.48 -21.96 14.02
N PRO A 463 -5.71 -21.60 15.04
CA PRO A 463 -5.36 -20.21 15.35
C PRO A 463 -4.54 -19.52 14.24
N ASN A 464 -3.90 -20.28 13.35
CA ASN A 464 -3.04 -19.78 12.29
C ASN A 464 -3.80 -19.57 10.96
N GLY A 465 -4.94 -20.23 10.77
CA GLY A 465 -5.83 -20.02 9.64
C GLY A 465 -6.66 -18.74 9.80
N LYS A 466 -7.02 -18.11 8.67
CA LYS A 466 -7.96 -16.98 8.64
C LYS A 466 -9.32 -17.48 8.17
N TYR A 467 -10.36 -17.23 8.95
CA TYR A 467 -11.71 -17.68 8.70
C TYR A 467 -12.60 -16.49 8.34
N VAL A 468 -13.34 -16.57 7.23
CA VAL A 468 -14.19 -15.47 6.76
C VAL A 468 -15.62 -15.94 6.58
N LEU A 469 -16.55 -15.39 7.37
CA LEU A 469 -17.97 -15.60 7.21
C LEU A 469 -18.58 -14.45 6.38
N ILE A 470 -19.09 -14.75 5.19
CA ILE A 470 -19.81 -13.81 4.35
C ILE A 470 -21.29 -13.96 4.64
N ILE A 471 -21.96 -12.87 5.03
CA ILE A 471 -23.41 -12.79 5.25
C ILE A 471 -24.02 -11.93 4.16
N ASP A 472 -24.58 -12.54 3.14
CA ASP A 472 -25.23 -11.84 2.04
C ASP A 472 -26.61 -11.35 2.49
N GLU A 473 -27.00 -10.14 2.07
CA GLU A 473 -28.25 -9.47 2.48
C GLU A 473 -28.40 -9.38 4.01
N ILE A 474 -27.35 -8.98 4.71
CA ILE A 474 -27.28 -8.99 6.17
C ILE A 474 -28.42 -8.22 6.85
N ASN A 475 -28.96 -7.19 6.21
CA ASN A 475 -30.06 -6.37 6.72
C ASN A 475 -31.45 -6.99 6.53
N ARG A 476 -31.58 -8.14 5.84
CA ARG A 476 -32.89 -8.82 5.66
C ARG A 476 -33.37 -9.54 6.92
N ALA A 477 -32.49 -9.85 7.87
CA ALA A 477 -32.88 -10.37 9.17
C ALA A 477 -32.79 -9.29 10.26
N ASN A 478 -33.47 -9.51 11.36
CA ASN A 478 -33.34 -8.65 12.56
C ASN A 478 -32.00 -8.94 13.25
N LEU A 479 -30.94 -8.20 12.88
CA LEU A 479 -29.58 -8.44 13.37
C LEU A 479 -29.46 -8.49 14.89
N PRO A 480 -30.06 -7.58 15.69
CA PRO A 480 -30.01 -7.69 17.14
C PRO A 480 -30.58 -9.01 17.67
N SER A 481 -31.67 -9.48 17.08
CA SER A 481 -32.30 -10.75 17.50
C SER A 481 -31.48 -11.97 17.06
N VAL A 482 -30.88 -11.93 15.86
CA VAL A 482 -30.09 -13.04 15.31
C VAL A 482 -28.72 -13.16 16.00
N LEU A 483 -28.10 -12.05 16.37
CA LEU A 483 -26.78 -12.04 17.01
C LEU A 483 -26.86 -12.20 18.53
N GLY A 484 -27.94 -11.72 19.16
CA GLY A 484 -28.11 -11.80 20.61
C GLY A 484 -26.90 -11.27 21.40
N GLU A 485 -26.41 -12.06 22.34
CA GLU A 485 -25.23 -11.75 23.16
C GLU A 485 -23.93 -11.64 22.37
N LEU A 486 -23.86 -12.19 21.17
CA LEU A 486 -22.67 -12.10 20.31
C LEU A 486 -22.40 -10.67 19.81
N ILE A 487 -23.36 -9.76 19.93
CA ILE A 487 -23.13 -8.32 19.71
C ILE A 487 -21.99 -7.81 20.60
N TYR A 488 -21.87 -8.30 21.85
CA TYR A 488 -20.75 -7.99 22.73
C TYR A 488 -19.44 -8.59 22.19
N ALA A 489 -19.44 -9.88 21.80
CA ALA A 489 -18.28 -10.59 21.29
C ALA A 489 -17.73 -10.00 19.97
N LEU A 490 -18.54 -9.29 19.17
CA LEU A 490 -18.08 -8.55 18.00
C LEU A 490 -17.10 -7.44 18.38
N GLU A 491 -17.27 -6.79 19.52
CA GLU A 491 -16.41 -5.71 20.00
C GLU A 491 -15.23 -6.25 20.82
N TYR A 492 -15.45 -7.32 21.61
CA TYR A 492 -14.47 -7.91 22.53
C TYR A 492 -14.08 -9.31 22.06
N ARG A 493 -13.34 -9.37 20.95
CA ARG A 493 -12.89 -10.63 20.33
C ARG A 493 -11.98 -11.43 21.25
N GLY A 494 -12.28 -12.72 21.40
CA GLY A 494 -11.56 -13.64 22.27
C GLY A 494 -12.11 -13.72 23.70
N GLU A 495 -13.05 -12.85 24.09
CA GLU A 495 -13.77 -12.96 25.35
C GLU A 495 -14.98 -13.89 25.24
N PRO A 496 -15.27 -14.71 26.26
CA PRO A 496 -16.45 -15.57 26.27
C PRO A 496 -17.73 -14.77 26.51
N VAL A 497 -18.79 -15.14 25.83
CA VAL A 497 -20.16 -14.68 26.07
C VAL A 497 -21.03 -15.88 26.46
N VAL A 498 -22.02 -15.65 27.31
CA VAL A 498 -22.90 -16.72 27.80
C VAL A 498 -24.13 -16.81 26.90
N SER A 499 -24.25 -17.91 26.16
CA SER A 499 -25.38 -18.22 25.29
C SER A 499 -26.63 -18.60 26.11
N MET A 500 -27.82 -18.39 25.53
CA MET A 500 -29.08 -18.86 26.09
C MET A 500 -29.13 -20.39 26.22
N TYR A 501 -28.47 -21.12 25.36
CA TYR A 501 -28.47 -22.57 25.26
C TYR A 501 -27.15 -23.19 25.77
N GLU A 502 -27.26 -24.31 26.49
CA GLU A 502 -26.11 -25.09 26.96
C GLU A 502 -25.79 -26.18 25.91
N TYR A 503 -24.54 -26.25 25.48
CA TYR A 503 -24.07 -27.17 24.44
C TYR A 503 -23.11 -28.21 25.02
N GLY A 504 -23.60 -29.41 25.28
CA GLY A 504 -22.82 -30.53 25.73
C GLY A 504 -21.91 -30.17 26.93
N ASN A 505 -20.69 -30.69 26.94
CA ASN A 505 -19.69 -30.40 27.95
C ASN A 505 -19.03 -29.01 27.81
N SER A 506 -19.27 -28.30 26.74
CA SER A 506 -18.74 -26.93 26.48
C SER A 506 -19.54 -25.86 27.23
N GLY A 507 -20.65 -26.23 27.88
CA GLY A 507 -21.48 -25.31 28.64
C GLY A 507 -22.14 -24.26 27.75
N ARG A 508 -22.31 -23.05 28.32
CA ARG A 508 -23.00 -21.95 27.63
C ARG A 508 -22.08 -20.97 26.92
N GLU A 509 -20.78 -21.11 27.09
CA GLU A 509 -19.83 -20.12 26.55
C GLU A 509 -19.69 -20.23 25.02
N ILE A 510 -19.61 -19.06 24.37
CA ILE A 510 -19.26 -18.90 22.96
C ILE A 510 -18.16 -17.85 22.89
N ILE A 511 -17.10 -18.11 22.13
CA ILE A 511 -16.00 -17.18 21.89
C ILE A 511 -15.89 -16.92 20.39
N LEU A 512 -15.90 -15.65 19.98
CA LEU A 512 -15.53 -15.27 18.62
C LEU A 512 -14.03 -14.96 18.55
N PRO A 513 -13.21 -15.83 17.96
CA PRO A 513 -11.75 -15.64 17.95
C PRO A 513 -11.32 -14.50 17.03
N LYS A 514 -10.09 -13.97 17.23
CA LYS A 514 -9.54 -12.84 16.47
C LYS A 514 -9.27 -13.17 14.99
N ASN A 515 -9.10 -14.44 14.64
CA ASN A 515 -8.88 -14.91 13.27
C ASN A 515 -10.19 -15.19 12.51
N LEU A 516 -11.36 -14.94 13.12
CA LEU A 516 -12.66 -14.99 12.46
C LEU A 516 -13.10 -13.60 12.02
N TYR A 517 -13.25 -13.42 10.72
CA TYR A 517 -13.69 -12.20 10.07
C TYR A 517 -15.13 -12.32 9.55
N ILE A 518 -15.88 -11.21 9.55
CA ILE A 518 -17.27 -11.20 9.06
C ILE A 518 -17.41 -10.12 7.99
N ILE A 519 -17.96 -10.47 6.83
CA ILE A 519 -18.27 -9.55 5.75
C ILE A 519 -19.76 -9.60 5.47
N GLY A 520 -20.51 -8.54 5.84
CA GLY A 520 -21.90 -8.37 5.43
C GLY A 520 -22.00 -7.71 4.05
N THR A 521 -23.04 -8.04 3.27
CA THR A 521 -23.46 -7.22 2.13
C THR A 521 -24.86 -6.67 2.38
N MET A 522 -25.13 -5.44 1.95
CA MET A 522 -26.39 -4.76 2.18
C MET A 522 -26.82 -3.93 0.98
N ASN A 523 -28.08 -4.09 0.55
CA ASN A 523 -28.71 -3.23 -0.43
C ASN A 523 -29.29 -1.98 0.24
N THR A 524 -28.88 -0.79 -0.22
CA THR A 524 -29.33 0.49 0.34
C THR A 524 -30.67 0.96 -0.23
N ALA A 525 -31.03 0.50 -1.42
CA ALA A 525 -32.31 0.88 -2.07
C ALA A 525 -33.56 0.19 -1.46
N ASP A 526 -33.37 -0.93 -0.75
CA ASP A 526 -34.48 -1.73 -0.24
C ASP A 526 -35.00 -1.19 1.10
N ARG A 527 -36.15 -0.48 1.08
CA ARG A 527 -36.80 0.06 2.28
C ARG A 527 -37.62 -0.97 3.05
N SER A 528 -37.91 -2.12 2.46
CA SER A 528 -38.70 -3.18 3.12
C SER A 528 -37.91 -3.88 4.22
N VAL A 529 -36.61 -3.58 4.33
CA VAL A 529 -35.65 -4.21 5.20
C VAL A 529 -35.34 -3.31 6.40
N GLY A 530 -35.14 -3.90 7.57
CA GLY A 530 -34.88 -3.18 8.82
C GLY A 530 -33.63 -2.28 8.76
N HIS A 531 -33.74 -1.10 9.37
CA HIS A 531 -32.58 -0.25 9.58
C HIS A 531 -31.60 -0.91 10.54
N ILE A 532 -30.32 -0.91 10.17
CA ILE A 532 -29.25 -1.34 11.09
C ILE A 532 -29.18 -0.32 12.23
N ASP A 533 -29.38 -0.79 13.46
CA ASP A 533 -29.34 0.05 14.65
C ASP A 533 -27.94 0.58 14.97
N TYR A 534 -27.85 1.57 15.85
CA TYR A 534 -26.59 2.20 16.23
C TYR A 534 -25.64 1.24 16.97
N ALA A 535 -26.15 0.22 17.67
CA ALA A 535 -25.34 -0.76 18.38
C ALA A 535 -24.56 -1.63 17.38
N ILE A 536 -25.19 -2.03 16.30
CA ILE A 536 -24.54 -2.76 15.21
C ILE A 536 -23.62 -1.80 14.40
N ARG A 537 -24.10 -0.58 14.08
CA ARG A 537 -23.31 0.39 13.29
C ARG A 537 -21.93 0.70 13.90
N ARG A 538 -21.83 0.81 15.20
CA ARG A 538 -20.53 1.09 15.84
C ARG A 538 -19.55 -0.10 15.80
N ARG A 539 -20.06 -1.31 15.60
CA ARG A 539 -19.26 -2.55 15.61
C ARG A 539 -18.75 -2.94 14.24
N PHE A 540 -19.44 -2.56 13.20
CA PHE A 540 -19.03 -2.80 11.82
C PHE A 540 -18.41 -1.55 11.21
N ALA A 541 -17.41 -1.72 10.33
CA ALA A 541 -17.02 -0.66 9.40
C ALA A 541 -17.86 -0.78 8.12
N PHE A 542 -18.34 0.36 7.62
CA PHE A 542 -19.18 0.42 6.41
C PHE A 542 -18.34 0.87 5.23
N VAL A 543 -18.46 0.14 4.13
CA VAL A 543 -17.73 0.41 2.89
C VAL A 543 -18.74 0.57 1.75
N ASP A 544 -18.74 1.74 1.12
CA ASP A 544 -19.64 2.04 0.01
C ASP A 544 -19.14 1.41 -1.29
N VAL A 545 -20.01 0.65 -1.95
CA VAL A 545 -19.76 0.03 -3.25
C VAL A 545 -20.69 0.66 -4.27
N GLN A 546 -20.20 1.70 -4.96
CA GLN A 546 -20.97 2.53 -5.85
C GLN A 546 -21.06 1.98 -7.28
N PRO A 547 -22.11 2.36 -8.05
CA PRO A 547 -22.17 2.11 -9.48
C PRO A 547 -20.94 2.68 -10.20
N ASN A 548 -20.34 1.90 -11.09
CA ASN A 548 -19.12 2.31 -11.77
C ASN A 548 -19.23 2.16 -13.29
N GLU A 549 -19.39 3.27 -14.01
CA GLU A 549 -19.46 3.32 -15.47
C GLU A 549 -18.21 2.75 -16.14
N THR A 550 -17.04 2.90 -15.49
CA THR A 550 -15.77 2.53 -16.10
C THR A 550 -15.62 1.03 -16.32
N ILE A 551 -16.37 0.20 -15.59
CA ILE A 551 -16.36 -1.26 -15.71
C ILE A 551 -17.13 -1.74 -16.96
N ILE A 552 -18.03 -0.91 -17.50
CA ILE A 552 -18.84 -1.25 -18.66
C ILE A 552 -17.99 -1.11 -19.93
N GLU A 553 -17.82 -2.21 -20.67
CA GLU A 553 -16.97 -2.25 -21.87
C GLU A 553 -17.76 -1.95 -23.15
N ASN A 554 -19.00 -2.45 -23.25
CA ASN A 554 -19.85 -2.23 -24.42
C ASN A 554 -20.30 -0.75 -24.49
N GLN A 555 -20.05 -0.08 -25.63
CA GLN A 555 -20.30 1.36 -25.80
C GLN A 555 -21.80 1.73 -25.73
N LYS A 556 -22.68 0.89 -26.26
CA LYS A 556 -24.13 1.12 -26.15
C LYS A 556 -24.63 0.93 -24.72
N ALA A 557 -24.12 -0.09 -24.02
CA ALA A 557 -24.42 -0.30 -22.61
C ALA A 557 -23.92 0.88 -21.75
N LYS A 558 -22.78 1.44 -22.09
CA LYS A 558 -22.23 2.63 -21.45
C LYS A 558 -23.07 3.87 -21.69
N SER A 559 -23.58 4.04 -22.92
CA SER A 559 -24.55 5.11 -23.23
C SER A 559 -25.84 4.94 -22.44
N LEU A 560 -26.40 3.75 -22.45
CA LEU A 560 -27.61 3.44 -21.68
C LEU A 560 -27.41 3.68 -20.16
N PHE A 561 -26.25 3.33 -19.61
CA PHE A 561 -25.92 3.63 -18.21
C PHE A 561 -25.96 5.14 -17.94
N LYS A 562 -25.41 5.97 -18.86
CA LYS A 562 -25.48 7.43 -18.75
C LYS A 562 -26.88 7.98 -18.86
N ASP A 563 -27.72 7.41 -19.71
CA ASP A 563 -29.11 7.81 -19.81
C ASP A 563 -29.88 7.52 -18.51
N VAL A 564 -29.62 6.36 -17.90
CA VAL A 564 -30.17 6.02 -16.58
C VAL A 564 -29.58 6.92 -15.48
N ASP A 565 -28.27 7.21 -15.50
CA ASP A 565 -27.64 8.14 -14.55
C ASP A 565 -28.26 9.54 -14.61
N SER A 566 -28.54 10.04 -15.82
CA SER A 566 -29.22 11.32 -16.04
C SER A 566 -30.67 11.29 -15.51
N LEU A 567 -31.35 10.16 -15.65
CA LEU A 567 -32.69 9.96 -15.13
C LEU A 567 -32.71 10.12 -13.59
N PHE A 568 -31.76 9.52 -12.89
CA PHE A 568 -31.62 9.69 -11.44
C PHE A 568 -31.20 11.12 -11.03
N LYS A 569 -30.42 11.84 -11.86
CA LYS A 569 -30.06 13.23 -11.59
C LYS A 569 -31.24 14.20 -11.70
N GLU A 570 -32.14 13.95 -12.64
CA GLU A 570 -33.23 14.88 -12.99
C GLU A 570 -34.57 14.57 -12.31
N HIS A 571 -34.79 13.30 -11.98
CA HIS A 571 -36.12 12.82 -11.54
C HIS A 571 -36.09 12.04 -10.21
N LEU A 572 -34.97 12.11 -9.44
CA LEU A 572 -34.91 11.50 -8.12
C LEU A 572 -35.80 12.27 -7.15
N SER A 573 -36.56 11.54 -6.34
CA SER A 573 -37.31 12.14 -5.23
C SER A 573 -36.36 12.74 -4.19
N PRO A 574 -36.68 13.92 -3.60
CA PRO A 574 -35.82 14.56 -2.57
C PRO A 574 -35.58 13.72 -1.32
N ASP A 575 -36.39 12.69 -1.07
CA ASP A 575 -36.29 11.80 0.09
C ASP A 575 -35.15 10.75 -0.06
N PHE A 576 -34.48 10.71 -1.20
CA PHE A 576 -33.44 9.71 -1.51
C PHE A 576 -32.15 10.38 -1.95
N GLN A 577 -31.06 9.69 -1.65
CA GLN A 577 -29.75 10.02 -2.20
C GLN A 577 -29.47 9.11 -3.40
N LYS A 578 -28.94 9.69 -4.48
CA LYS A 578 -28.63 8.96 -5.69
C LYS A 578 -27.72 7.76 -5.43
N ASP A 579 -26.73 7.94 -4.59
CA ASP A 579 -25.72 6.92 -4.27
C ASP A 579 -26.31 5.69 -3.55
N ASP A 580 -27.49 5.84 -2.94
CA ASP A 580 -28.20 4.75 -2.26
C ASP A 580 -29.11 3.93 -3.17
N VAL A 581 -29.57 4.52 -4.31
CA VAL A 581 -30.65 3.93 -5.09
C VAL A 581 -30.34 3.71 -6.57
N MET A 582 -29.32 4.36 -7.14
CA MET A 582 -29.01 4.21 -8.56
C MET A 582 -28.57 2.78 -8.87
N ILE A 583 -29.25 2.11 -9.81
CA ILE A 583 -28.94 0.72 -10.20
C ILE A 583 -27.49 0.56 -10.63
N GLY A 584 -26.85 -0.53 -10.20
CA GLY A 584 -25.45 -0.80 -10.38
C GLY A 584 -25.06 -1.21 -11.80
N HIS A 585 -23.76 -1.18 -12.06
CA HIS A 585 -23.17 -1.50 -13.36
C HIS A 585 -23.39 -2.94 -13.83
N SER A 586 -23.71 -3.90 -12.95
CA SER A 586 -23.93 -5.31 -13.34
C SER A 586 -25.10 -5.50 -14.30
N TYR A 587 -26.11 -4.63 -14.25
CA TYR A 587 -27.20 -4.63 -15.20
C TYR A 587 -26.76 -4.30 -16.63
N PHE A 588 -25.63 -3.62 -16.78
CA PHE A 588 -25.09 -3.14 -18.05
C PHE A 588 -23.88 -3.96 -18.53
N LEU A 589 -23.45 -4.96 -17.77
CA LEU A 589 -22.35 -5.84 -18.18
C LEU A 589 -22.87 -6.87 -19.19
N VAL A 590 -22.59 -6.63 -20.46
CA VAL A 590 -22.97 -7.49 -21.59
C VAL A 590 -21.83 -7.60 -22.60
N GLN A 591 -21.81 -8.71 -23.36
CA GLN A 591 -20.86 -8.93 -24.45
C GLN A 591 -21.41 -8.47 -25.80
N ASP A 592 -22.73 -8.48 -25.98
CA ASP A 592 -23.40 -8.14 -27.23
C ASP A 592 -24.68 -7.30 -27.02
N ASP A 593 -25.12 -6.63 -28.09
CA ASP A 593 -26.27 -5.71 -28.05
C ASP A 593 -27.61 -6.43 -27.88
N ASN A 594 -27.72 -7.68 -28.31
CA ASN A 594 -28.97 -8.44 -28.13
C ASN A 594 -29.22 -8.74 -26.67
N LYS A 595 -28.16 -9.14 -25.93
CA LYS A 595 -28.26 -9.33 -24.49
C LYS A 595 -28.54 -8.01 -23.77
N LEU A 596 -28.01 -6.90 -24.24
CA LEU A 596 -28.30 -5.57 -23.69
C LEU A 596 -29.79 -5.24 -23.83
N LYS A 597 -30.38 -5.53 -24.98
CA LYS A 597 -31.80 -5.31 -25.22
C LYS A 597 -32.69 -6.15 -24.26
N ILE A 598 -32.32 -7.44 -24.08
CA ILE A 598 -33.02 -8.30 -23.13
C ILE A 598 -32.94 -7.73 -21.72
N LYS A 599 -31.74 -7.31 -21.26
CA LYS A 599 -31.58 -6.70 -19.95
C LYS A 599 -32.36 -5.39 -19.81
N LEU A 600 -32.38 -4.56 -20.85
CA LEU A 600 -33.17 -3.33 -20.83
C LEU A 600 -34.66 -3.62 -20.63
N ASP A 601 -35.22 -4.55 -21.42
CA ASP A 601 -36.63 -4.78 -21.43
C ASP A 601 -37.12 -5.60 -20.22
N TYR A 602 -36.30 -6.51 -19.70
CA TYR A 602 -36.72 -7.48 -18.66
C TYR A 602 -36.06 -7.28 -17.28
N GLU A 603 -35.02 -6.47 -17.18
CA GLU A 603 -34.34 -6.18 -15.90
C GLU A 603 -34.36 -4.68 -15.57
N ILE A 604 -33.86 -3.81 -16.47
CA ILE A 604 -33.63 -2.38 -16.19
C ILE A 604 -34.96 -1.62 -16.14
N LYS A 605 -35.81 -1.71 -17.21
CA LYS A 605 -37.11 -1.03 -17.23
C LYS A 605 -38.03 -1.51 -16.12
N PRO A 606 -38.17 -2.81 -15.83
CA PRO A 606 -39.00 -3.27 -14.72
C PRO A 606 -38.57 -2.66 -13.38
N ILE A 607 -37.31 -2.68 -13.03
CA ILE A 607 -36.81 -2.12 -11.75
C ILE A 607 -37.04 -0.61 -11.67
N LEU A 608 -36.83 0.13 -12.77
CA LEU A 608 -37.12 1.57 -12.82
C LEU A 608 -38.59 1.87 -12.67
N LYS A 609 -39.49 1.01 -13.19
CA LYS A 609 -40.93 1.11 -12.98
C LYS A 609 -41.35 0.79 -11.54
N GLU A 610 -40.68 -0.13 -10.88
CA GLU A 610 -40.87 -0.34 -9.43
C GLU A 610 -40.42 0.89 -8.65
N TYR A 611 -39.30 1.50 -8.99
CA TYR A 611 -38.85 2.74 -8.36
C TYR A 611 -39.82 3.92 -8.52
N LEU A 612 -40.59 3.98 -9.62
CA LEU A 612 -41.70 4.93 -9.74
C LEU A 612 -42.80 4.63 -8.73
N LYS A 613 -43.24 3.37 -8.61
CA LYS A 613 -44.27 2.96 -7.67
C LYS A 613 -43.89 3.18 -6.21
N ASP A 614 -42.63 2.96 -5.89
CA ASP A 614 -42.05 3.13 -4.54
C ASP A 614 -41.74 4.60 -4.21
N GLY A 615 -41.97 5.53 -5.17
CA GLY A 615 -41.70 6.95 -4.99
C GLY A 615 -40.20 7.30 -4.91
N ILE A 616 -39.31 6.41 -5.34
CA ILE A 616 -37.86 6.67 -5.47
C ILE A 616 -37.64 7.62 -6.64
N LEU A 617 -38.27 7.34 -7.77
CA LEU A 617 -38.30 8.22 -8.93
C LEU A 617 -39.63 8.96 -8.99
N LEU A 618 -39.62 10.21 -9.40
CA LEU A 618 -40.81 11.04 -9.62
C LEU A 618 -41.55 10.55 -10.87
N GLU A 619 -42.86 10.73 -10.90
CA GLU A 619 -43.74 10.33 -12.02
C GLU A 619 -43.30 10.94 -13.36
N SER A 620 -42.65 12.10 -13.32
CA SER A 620 -42.04 12.75 -14.49
C SER A 620 -40.95 11.93 -15.19
N ALA A 621 -40.41 10.87 -14.55
CA ALA A 621 -39.48 9.94 -15.16
C ALA A 621 -40.16 8.90 -16.09
N SER A 622 -41.46 8.68 -15.95
CA SER A 622 -42.19 7.59 -16.63
C SER A 622 -41.99 7.59 -18.15
N GLU A 623 -42.18 8.75 -18.79
CA GLU A 623 -42.00 8.87 -20.24
C GLU A 623 -40.56 8.64 -20.70
N LYS A 624 -39.58 9.06 -19.87
CA LYS A 624 -38.16 8.86 -20.18
C LYS A 624 -37.75 7.39 -20.05
N ILE A 625 -38.30 6.67 -19.06
CA ILE A 625 -38.05 5.22 -18.88
C ILE A 625 -38.55 4.45 -20.10
N GLU A 626 -39.74 4.78 -20.63
CA GLU A 626 -40.26 4.12 -21.84
C GLU A 626 -39.40 4.41 -23.09
N LYS A 627 -38.84 5.61 -23.20
CA LYS A 627 -37.95 6.02 -24.31
C LYS A 627 -36.55 5.43 -24.27
N LEU A 628 -36.13 4.78 -23.16
CA LEU A 628 -34.83 4.10 -23.11
C LEU A 628 -34.76 3.02 -24.20
N LYS A 629 -33.64 3.03 -24.96
CA LYS A 629 -33.37 2.08 -26.06
C LYS A 629 -31.90 1.77 -26.15
N VAL A 630 -31.56 0.64 -26.80
CA VAL A 630 -30.18 0.20 -27.08
C VAL A 630 -29.70 0.74 -28.43
#